data_3fc355b469fcf8daa3134ab4b40f37b8
#
_entry.id   3fc355b469fcf8daa3134ab4b40f37b8
#
_cell.length_a   1.000
_cell.length_b   1.000
_cell.length_c   1.000
_cell.angle_alpha   90.00
_cell.angle_beta   90.00
_cell.angle_gamma   90.00
#
_symmetry.space_group_name_H-M   'P 1'
#
loop_
_entity.id
_entity.type
_entity.pdbx_description
1 polymer ?
#
loop_
_entity_poly.entity_id
_entity_poly.type
_entity_poly.pdbx_seq_one_letter_code
_entity_poly.pdbx_strand_id
1 'polypeptide(L)'
;MTGEEARAAFLGWLGGERRASALTVAAYGADIAGFLGFLTGHLGGEPDLDALAGLRQTDVRAWLAAEAADGAGNATRARHLAAVRSFFRFLARRHGVDNPALRLIATPRSKRPLPRALAPAEALTVAEDIAEMSDAAAIQARDTALFSLLYGCGLRIAEALALNVGDAPLPGSDAALLVTGKGSKQRIVPVLPAVREAVGAWLALHPCRQPDSPLFVGVRGKRLDAAVAQRTLREFRRLRGLPEHATPHALRHSFATHLLAGGADLRSIQDLLGHASLSTTQRYTSVDEARLLEVWRKAHPWA
;
A
#
# COMPACT_ATOMS: atom_id res chain seq x y z
N MET A 1 6.67 -34.30 -7.94
CA MET A 1 6.50 -32.82 -8.08
C MET A 1 7.55 -32.18 -7.20
N THR A 2 8.37 -31.32 -7.77
CA THR A 2 9.37 -30.56 -7.03
C THR A 2 8.72 -29.40 -6.24
N GLY A 3 9.46 -28.83 -5.27
CA GLY A 3 8.99 -27.68 -4.53
C GLY A 3 8.74 -26.46 -5.43
N GLU A 4 9.54 -26.27 -6.49
CA GLU A 4 9.37 -25.17 -7.44
C GLU A 4 8.14 -25.37 -8.34
N GLU A 5 7.87 -26.59 -8.80
CA GLU A 5 6.63 -26.91 -9.52
C GLU A 5 5.40 -26.67 -8.64
N ALA A 6 5.49 -27.05 -7.36
CA ALA A 6 4.42 -26.82 -6.38
C ALA A 6 4.22 -25.31 -6.11
N ARG A 7 5.31 -24.53 -6.05
CA ARG A 7 5.25 -23.06 -5.94
C ARG A 7 4.56 -22.44 -7.14
N ALA A 8 4.92 -22.87 -8.35
CA ALA A 8 4.29 -22.38 -9.58
C ALA A 8 2.78 -22.67 -9.59
N ALA A 9 2.37 -23.90 -9.23
CA ALA A 9 0.97 -24.28 -9.10
C ALA A 9 0.21 -23.42 -8.04
N PHE A 10 0.84 -23.16 -6.88
CA PHE A 10 0.28 -22.29 -5.85
C PHE A 10 0.07 -20.86 -6.33
N LEU A 11 1.03 -20.29 -7.05
CA LEU A 11 0.92 -18.93 -7.58
C LEU A 11 -0.18 -18.82 -8.64
N GLY A 12 -0.31 -19.85 -9.51
CA GLY A 12 -1.41 -19.95 -10.45
C GLY A 12 -2.79 -20.01 -9.76
N TRP A 13 -2.91 -20.83 -8.71
CA TRP A 13 -4.12 -20.90 -7.90
C TRP A 13 -4.42 -19.57 -7.18
N LEU A 14 -3.39 -18.92 -6.63
CA LEU A 14 -3.54 -17.68 -5.90
C LEU A 14 -4.02 -16.53 -6.81
N GLY A 15 -3.48 -16.45 -8.03
CA GLY A 15 -3.89 -15.45 -9.03
C GLY A 15 -5.24 -15.76 -9.67
N GLY A 16 -5.45 -16.99 -10.09
CA GLY A 16 -6.67 -17.43 -10.79
C GLY A 16 -7.87 -17.61 -9.88
N GLU A 17 -7.83 -18.63 -9.00
CA GLU A 17 -8.99 -18.98 -8.18
C GLU A 17 -9.22 -18.03 -7.01
N ARG A 18 -8.13 -17.59 -6.33
CA ARG A 18 -8.22 -16.67 -5.18
C ARG A 18 -8.28 -15.20 -5.58
N ARG A 19 -8.08 -14.90 -6.86
CA ARG A 19 -8.10 -13.54 -7.41
C ARG A 19 -7.23 -12.56 -6.60
N ALA A 20 -6.08 -13.05 -6.10
CA ALA A 20 -5.13 -12.21 -5.40
C ALA A 20 -4.52 -11.17 -6.36
N SER A 21 -4.18 -9.99 -5.82
CA SER A 21 -3.53 -8.97 -6.63
C SER A 21 -2.17 -9.45 -7.15
N ALA A 22 -1.74 -8.95 -8.32
CA ALA A 22 -0.43 -9.27 -8.89
C ALA A 22 0.71 -9.02 -7.90
N LEU A 23 0.64 -7.95 -7.11
CA LEU A 23 1.60 -7.65 -6.05
C LEU A 23 1.62 -8.72 -4.94
N THR A 24 0.44 -9.24 -4.57
CA THR A 24 0.35 -10.32 -3.57
C THR A 24 0.96 -11.60 -4.11
N VAL A 25 0.67 -11.95 -5.37
CA VAL A 25 1.23 -13.12 -6.05
C VAL A 25 2.75 -13.01 -6.14
N ALA A 26 3.27 -11.87 -6.56
CA ALA A 26 4.70 -11.62 -6.65
C ALA A 26 5.39 -11.68 -5.28
N ALA A 27 4.81 -11.06 -4.24
CA ALA A 27 5.36 -11.08 -2.88
C ALA A 27 5.41 -12.51 -2.32
N TYR A 28 4.31 -13.26 -2.43
CA TYR A 28 4.28 -14.66 -1.96
C TYR A 28 5.22 -15.55 -2.78
N GLY A 29 5.33 -15.27 -4.08
CA GLY A 29 6.27 -15.97 -4.95
C GLY A 29 7.72 -15.82 -4.51
N ALA A 30 8.13 -14.60 -4.17
CA ALA A 30 9.46 -14.31 -3.65
C ALA A 30 9.70 -14.93 -2.27
N ASP A 31 8.72 -14.83 -1.36
CA ASP A 31 8.83 -15.38 0.00
C ASP A 31 8.99 -16.90 -0.02
N ILE A 32 8.20 -17.59 -0.87
CA ILE A 32 8.27 -19.05 -0.99
C ILE A 32 9.54 -19.49 -1.73
N ALA A 33 9.99 -18.76 -2.74
CA ALA A 33 11.26 -19.04 -3.41
C ALA A 33 12.45 -18.96 -2.43
N GLY A 34 12.47 -17.94 -1.57
CA GLY A 34 13.47 -17.82 -0.49
C GLY A 34 13.44 -19.02 0.47
N PHE A 35 12.24 -19.46 0.88
CA PHE A 35 12.07 -20.64 1.73
C PHE A 35 12.57 -21.91 1.06
N LEU A 36 12.17 -22.18 -0.19
CA LEU A 36 12.61 -23.35 -0.95
C LEU A 36 14.13 -23.34 -1.20
N GLY A 37 14.69 -22.14 -1.51
CA GLY A 37 16.14 -21.97 -1.65
C GLY A 37 16.91 -22.30 -0.38
N PHE A 38 16.41 -21.86 0.80
CA PHE A 38 16.97 -22.27 2.07
C PHE A 38 16.91 -23.80 2.27
N LEU A 39 15.76 -24.43 1.99
CA LEU A 39 15.60 -25.87 2.12
C LEU A 39 16.51 -26.66 1.21
N THR A 40 16.74 -26.19 -0.01
CA THR A 40 17.67 -26.83 -0.95
C THR A 40 19.08 -26.96 -0.37
N GLY A 41 19.58 -25.90 0.25
CA GLY A 41 20.88 -25.94 0.96
C GLY A 41 20.84 -26.78 2.25
N HIS A 42 19.73 -26.71 2.99
CA HIS A 42 19.59 -27.36 4.31
C HIS A 42 19.39 -28.88 4.21
N LEU A 43 18.68 -29.35 3.17
CA LEU A 43 18.39 -30.77 2.92
C LEU A 43 19.37 -31.42 1.96
N GLY A 44 20.23 -30.64 1.30
CA GLY A 44 21.22 -31.14 0.33
C GLY A 44 20.67 -31.39 -1.07
N GLY A 45 19.49 -30.87 -1.39
CA GLY A 45 18.86 -30.99 -2.71
C GLY A 45 17.52 -30.28 -2.78
N GLU A 46 16.98 -30.09 -4.00
CA GLU A 46 15.67 -29.49 -4.19
C GLU A 46 14.58 -30.33 -3.50
N PRO A 47 13.77 -29.74 -2.58
CA PRO A 47 12.74 -30.49 -1.89
C PRO A 47 11.59 -30.86 -2.84
N ASP A 48 11.16 -32.12 -2.77
CA ASP A 48 9.90 -32.60 -3.36
C ASP A 48 8.75 -32.54 -2.33
N LEU A 49 7.57 -33.05 -2.72
CA LEU A 49 6.39 -33.05 -1.83
C LEU A 49 6.61 -33.90 -0.59
N ASP A 50 7.35 -35.01 -0.68
CA ASP A 50 7.60 -35.90 0.45
C ASP A 50 8.58 -35.23 1.45
N ALA A 51 9.61 -34.58 0.93
CA ALA A 51 10.52 -33.77 1.74
C ALA A 51 9.77 -32.62 2.45
N LEU A 52 8.86 -31.92 1.73
CA LEU A 52 8.02 -30.89 2.33
C LEU A 52 7.07 -31.42 3.41
N ALA A 53 6.49 -32.61 3.20
CA ALA A 53 5.66 -33.29 4.18
C ALA A 53 6.45 -33.68 5.45
N GLY A 54 7.71 -34.11 5.25
CA GLY A 54 8.61 -34.56 6.30
C GLY A 54 9.33 -33.46 7.09
N LEU A 55 9.16 -32.18 6.75
CA LEU A 55 9.82 -31.07 7.48
C LEU A 55 9.45 -31.08 8.97
N ARG A 56 10.48 -30.94 9.81
CA ARG A 56 10.34 -30.85 11.26
C ARG A 56 10.30 -29.38 11.72
N GLN A 57 9.84 -29.16 12.94
CA GLN A 57 9.88 -27.83 13.56
C GLN A 57 11.30 -27.25 13.61
N THR A 58 12.31 -28.10 13.76
CA THR A 58 13.73 -27.70 13.75
C THR A 58 14.15 -27.08 12.42
N ASP A 59 13.67 -27.61 11.30
CA ASP A 59 14.01 -27.15 9.96
C ASP A 59 13.39 -25.77 9.69
N VAL A 60 12.13 -25.58 10.08
CA VAL A 60 11.45 -24.29 9.99
C VAL A 60 12.05 -23.24 10.93
N ARG A 61 12.49 -23.64 12.14
CA ARG A 61 13.19 -22.75 13.06
C ARG A 61 14.57 -22.36 12.52
N ALA A 62 15.30 -23.30 11.91
CA ALA A 62 16.60 -23.03 11.28
C ALA A 62 16.44 -22.00 10.14
N TRP A 63 15.39 -22.14 9.31
CA TRP A 63 15.07 -21.13 8.30
C TRP A 63 14.81 -19.75 8.91
N LEU A 64 13.94 -19.65 9.92
CA LEU A 64 13.65 -18.37 10.58
C LEU A 64 14.89 -17.78 11.29
N ALA A 65 15.82 -18.62 11.75
CA ALA A 65 17.07 -18.17 12.32
C ALA A 65 18.05 -17.64 11.23
N ALA A 66 18.14 -18.31 10.08
CA ALA A 66 18.90 -17.84 8.92
C ALA A 66 18.38 -16.47 8.44
N GLU A 67 17.07 -16.30 8.29
CA GLU A 67 16.49 -15.00 7.94
C GLU A 67 16.83 -13.89 8.96
N ALA A 68 16.89 -14.24 10.24
CA ALA A 68 17.30 -13.29 11.28
C ALA A 68 18.79 -12.92 11.17
N ALA A 69 19.65 -13.87 10.85
CA ALA A 69 21.07 -13.66 10.63
C ALA A 69 21.32 -12.76 9.40
N ASP A 70 20.48 -12.89 8.36
CA ASP A 70 20.49 -12.05 7.17
C ASP A 70 19.86 -10.66 7.41
N GLY A 71 19.48 -10.34 8.65
CA GLY A 71 18.98 -9.01 9.04
C GLY A 71 17.46 -8.83 8.89
N ALA A 72 16.69 -9.88 8.57
CA ALA A 72 15.24 -9.78 8.49
C ALA A 72 14.60 -9.54 9.87
N GLY A 73 13.91 -8.41 10.03
CA GLY A 73 13.18 -8.08 11.25
C GLY A 73 12.00 -9.00 11.52
N ASN A 74 11.49 -9.00 12.76
CA ASN A 74 10.37 -9.87 13.17
C ASN A 74 9.11 -9.71 12.31
N ALA A 75 8.80 -8.49 11.86
CA ALA A 75 7.63 -8.23 10.99
C ALA A 75 7.79 -8.92 9.62
N THR A 76 8.99 -8.85 9.04
CA THR A 76 9.33 -9.49 7.77
C THR A 76 9.25 -11.01 7.90
N ARG A 77 9.89 -11.58 8.91
CA ARG A 77 9.84 -13.04 9.19
C ARG A 77 8.42 -13.55 9.46
N ALA A 78 7.60 -12.76 10.16
CA ALA A 78 6.19 -13.10 10.37
C ALA A 78 5.40 -13.12 9.06
N ARG A 79 5.69 -12.20 8.13
CA ARG A 79 5.09 -12.16 6.79
C ARG A 79 5.52 -13.37 5.96
N HIS A 80 6.82 -13.68 5.92
CA HIS A 80 7.35 -14.84 5.21
C HIS A 80 6.74 -16.15 5.73
N LEU A 81 6.67 -16.32 7.06
CA LEU A 81 6.02 -17.49 7.66
C LEU A 81 4.52 -17.58 7.30
N ALA A 82 3.82 -16.45 7.19
CA ALA A 82 2.43 -16.43 6.75
C ALA A 82 2.27 -16.87 5.29
N ALA A 83 3.19 -16.47 4.40
CA ALA A 83 3.22 -16.92 3.00
C ALA A 83 3.47 -18.44 2.92
N VAL A 84 4.48 -18.95 3.63
CA VAL A 84 4.80 -20.39 3.71
C VAL A 84 3.60 -21.18 4.26
N ARG A 85 2.96 -20.73 5.34
CA ARG A 85 1.73 -21.35 5.84
C ARG A 85 0.59 -21.36 4.84
N SER A 86 0.47 -20.32 4.03
CA SER A 86 -0.54 -20.27 2.96
C SER A 86 -0.24 -21.30 1.87
N PHE A 87 1.03 -21.44 1.51
CA PHE A 87 1.51 -22.46 0.57
C PHE A 87 1.22 -23.87 1.08
N PHE A 88 1.56 -24.19 2.33
CA PHE A 88 1.25 -25.53 2.90
C PHE A 88 -0.24 -25.81 3.04
N ARG A 89 -1.07 -24.79 3.31
CA ARG A 89 -2.53 -24.97 3.23
C ARG A 89 -3.02 -25.33 1.82
N PHE A 90 -2.40 -24.78 0.78
CA PHE A 90 -2.68 -25.16 -0.59
C PHE A 90 -2.23 -26.59 -0.86
N LEU A 91 -1.00 -26.97 -0.46
CA LEU A 91 -0.47 -28.32 -0.63
C LEU A 91 -1.34 -29.37 0.06
N ALA A 92 -1.79 -29.09 1.28
CA ALA A 92 -2.71 -29.98 2.00
C ALA A 92 -4.02 -30.21 1.24
N ARG A 93 -4.58 -29.15 0.66
CA ARG A 93 -5.87 -29.22 -0.06
C ARG A 93 -5.80 -29.84 -1.44
N ARG A 94 -4.71 -29.62 -2.16
CA ARG A 94 -4.58 -29.99 -3.58
C ARG A 94 -3.69 -31.21 -3.82
N HIS A 95 -2.77 -31.48 -2.91
CA HIS A 95 -1.75 -32.51 -3.06
C HIS A 95 -1.65 -33.47 -1.88
N GLY A 96 -2.52 -33.33 -0.86
CA GLY A 96 -2.54 -34.20 0.30
C GLY A 96 -1.35 -34.05 1.26
N VAL A 97 -0.51 -33.05 1.07
CA VAL A 97 0.67 -32.78 1.91
C VAL A 97 0.26 -32.04 3.17
N ASP A 98 0.06 -32.73 4.28
CA ASP A 98 -0.19 -32.12 5.59
C ASP A 98 1.09 -32.14 6.44
N ASN A 99 1.54 -30.97 6.85
CA ASN A 99 2.68 -30.82 7.74
C ASN A 99 2.28 -30.07 9.03
N PRO A 100 2.13 -30.78 10.16
CA PRO A 100 1.74 -30.19 11.42
C PRO A 100 2.84 -29.28 12.03
N ALA A 101 4.11 -29.46 11.67
CA ALA A 101 5.21 -28.69 12.24
C ALA A 101 5.05 -27.18 12.03
N LEU A 102 4.56 -26.77 10.85
CA LEU A 102 4.31 -25.36 10.55
C LEU A 102 3.21 -24.72 11.39
N ARG A 103 2.24 -25.50 11.86
CA ARG A 103 1.17 -25.02 12.74
C ARG A 103 1.68 -24.73 14.14
N LEU A 104 2.68 -25.49 14.60
CA LEU A 104 3.27 -25.40 15.93
C LEU A 104 4.36 -24.33 16.07
N ILE A 105 4.85 -23.77 14.97
CA ILE A 105 5.81 -22.68 15.01
C ILE A 105 5.12 -21.39 15.50
N ALA A 106 5.64 -20.78 16.55
CA ALA A 106 5.18 -19.48 16.99
C ALA A 106 5.52 -18.40 15.94
N THR A 107 4.55 -17.54 15.62
CA THR A 107 4.82 -16.40 14.74
C THR A 107 5.75 -15.40 15.45
N PRO A 108 6.84 -14.95 14.82
CA PRO A 108 7.72 -13.94 15.38
C PRO A 108 6.93 -12.71 15.83
N ARG A 109 7.08 -12.34 17.11
CA ARG A 109 6.35 -11.19 17.68
C ARG A 109 6.99 -9.90 17.18
N SER A 110 6.25 -9.10 16.44
CA SER A 110 6.61 -7.74 16.09
C SER A 110 5.91 -6.79 17.06
N LYS A 111 6.67 -5.90 17.70
CA LYS A 111 6.08 -4.73 18.34
C LYS A 111 5.55 -3.86 17.22
N ARG A 112 4.25 -3.92 16.94
CA ARG A 112 3.61 -2.96 16.05
C ARG A 112 3.52 -1.64 16.82
N PRO A 113 4.27 -0.59 16.46
CA PRO A 113 4.00 0.72 17.03
C PRO A 113 2.55 1.06 16.68
N LEU A 114 1.83 1.61 17.64
CA LEU A 114 0.50 2.16 17.35
C LEU A 114 0.64 3.18 16.21
N PRO A 115 -0.24 3.13 15.22
CA PRO A 115 -0.27 4.15 14.18
C PRO A 115 -0.32 5.52 14.86
N ARG A 116 0.63 6.40 14.56
CA ARG A 116 0.65 7.77 15.07
C ARG A 116 0.35 8.69 13.90
N ALA A 117 -0.62 9.57 14.08
CA ALA A 117 -0.84 10.66 13.16
C ALA A 117 0.32 11.65 13.28
N LEU A 118 0.67 12.29 12.19
CA LEU A 118 1.51 13.49 12.20
C LEU A 118 0.71 14.64 12.80
N ALA A 119 1.38 15.61 13.41
CA ALA A 119 0.73 16.87 13.73
C ALA A 119 0.24 17.56 12.45
N PRO A 120 -0.82 18.41 12.50
CA PRO A 120 -1.30 19.09 11.30
C PRO A 120 -0.21 19.86 10.56
N ALA A 121 0.63 20.60 11.29
CA ALA A 121 1.77 21.31 10.70
C ALA A 121 2.77 20.40 10.02
N GLU A 122 3.11 19.24 10.61
CA GLU A 122 4.03 18.26 10.00
C GLU A 122 3.45 17.66 8.70
N ALA A 123 2.15 17.39 8.68
CA ALA A 123 1.48 16.85 7.49
C ALA A 123 1.40 17.89 6.36
N LEU A 124 1.18 19.17 6.70
CA LEU A 124 1.22 20.29 5.76
C LEU A 124 2.63 20.51 5.21
N THR A 125 3.65 20.53 6.07
CA THR A 125 5.06 20.60 5.65
C THR A 125 5.40 19.52 4.63
N VAL A 126 4.92 18.27 4.82
CA VAL A 126 5.12 17.23 3.80
C VAL A 126 4.41 17.57 2.50
N ALA A 127 3.16 18.03 2.54
CA ALA A 127 2.38 18.28 1.34
C ALA A 127 2.88 19.48 0.52
N GLU A 128 3.39 20.50 1.19
CA GLU A 128 3.79 21.77 0.58
C GLU A 128 5.29 21.82 0.26
N ASP A 129 6.15 21.43 1.22
CA ASP A 129 7.59 21.63 1.11
C ASP A 129 8.33 20.43 0.48
N ILE A 130 7.66 19.32 0.18
CA ILE A 130 8.29 18.16 -0.46
C ILE A 130 8.97 18.50 -1.81
N ALA A 131 8.52 19.56 -2.45
CA ALA A 131 9.11 20.12 -3.66
C ALA A 131 10.61 20.41 -3.52
N GLU A 132 11.08 20.79 -2.33
CA GLU A 132 12.49 21.12 -2.07
C GLU A 132 13.46 19.95 -2.26
N MET A 133 12.95 18.74 -2.42
CA MET A 133 13.75 17.54 -2.67
C MET A 133 14.30 17.45 -4.10
N SER A 134 14.01 18.42 -4.97
CA SER A 134 14.48 18.43 -6.36
C SER A 134 14.60 19.87 -6.88
N ASP A 135 15.58 20.10 -7.73
CA ASP A 135 15.73 21.37 -8.45
C ASP A 135 14.92 21.42 -9.76
N ALA A 136 14.39 20.28 -10.20
CA ALA A 136 13.61 20.18 -11.42
C ALA A 136 12.14 20.55 -11.18
N ALA A 137 11.68 21.68 -11.76
CA ALA A 137 10.32 22.19 -11.59
C ALA A 137 9.22 21.13 -11.84
N ALA A 138 9.39 20.26 -12.82
CA ALA A 138 8.44 19.19 -13.11
C ALA A 138 8.38 18.14 -11.97
N ILE A 139 9.52 17.80 -11.34
CA ILE A 139 9.56 16.88 -10.22
C ILE A 139 8.97 17.53 -8.97
N GLN A 140 9.27 18.81 -8.74
CA GLN A 140 8.69 19.61 -7.67
C GLN A 140 7.16 19.58 -7.74
N ALA A 141 6.59 20.01 -8.86
CA ALA A 141 5.15 20.06 -9.06
C ALA A 141 4.50 18.67 -8.96
N ARG A 142 5.15 17.63 -9.50
CA ARG A 142 4.69 16.24 -9.41
C ARG A 142 4.58 15.77 -7.94
N ASP A 143 5.65 15.98 -7.18
CA ASP A 143 5.72 15.47 -5.82
C ASP A 143 4.77 16.26 -4.89
N THR A 144 4.68 17.58 -5.04
CA THR A 144 3.66 18.39 -4.37
C THR A 144 2.26 17.88 -4.68
N ALA A 145 1.90 17.66 -5.94
CA ALA A 145 0.58 17.14 -6.32
C ALA A 145 0.30 15.76 -5.72
N LEU A 146 1.29 14.85 -5.74
CA LEU A 146 1.13 13.52 -5.18
C LEU A 146 0.90 13.57 -3.66
N PHE A 147 1.74 14.29 -2.92
CA PHE A 147 1.64 14.33 -1.46
C PHE A 147 0.43 15.14 -0.99
N SER A 148 0.01 16.14 -1.75
CA SER A 148 -1.26 16.85 -1.54
C SER A 148 -2.47 15.91 -1.67
N LEU A 149 -2.51 15.02 -2.66
CA LEU A 149 -3.55 13.99 -2.78
C LEU A 149 -3.52 12.99 -1.63
N LEU A 150 -2.33 12.59 -1.17
CA LEU A 150 -2.20 11.63 -0.06
C LEU A 150 -2.74 12.20 1.25
N TYR A 151 -2.43 13.46 1.56
CA TYR A 151 -2.90 14.10 2.78
C TYR A 151 -4.27 14.74 2.61
N GLY A 152 -4.49 15.57 1.59
CA GLY A 152 -5.72 16.32 1.40
C GLY A 152 -6.93 15.47 0.98
N CYS A 153 -6.72 14.28 0.40
CA CYS A 153 -7.78 13.34 0.00
C CYS A 153 -7.70 12.00 0.73
N GLY A 154 -6.70 11.79 1.59
CA GLY A 154 -6.50 10.56 2.32
C GLY A 154 -6.33 9.32 1.43
N LEU A 155 -5.75 9.47 0.23
CA LEU A 155 -5.55 8.35 -0.68
C LEU A 155 -4.46 7.38 -0.19
N ARG A 156 -4.62 6.10 -0.50
CA ARG A 156 -3.47 5.18 -0.44
C ARG A 156 -2.51 5.52 -1.56
N ILE A 157 -1.20 5.37 -1.33
CA ILE A 157 -0.20 5.64 -2.38
C ILE A 157 -0.50 4.87 -3.67
N ALA A 158 -0.92 3.61 -3.57
CA ALA A 158 -1.28 2.82 -4.75
C ALA A 158 -2.53 3.36 -5.48
N GLU A 159 -3.49 3.95 -4.77
CA GLU A 159 -4.67 4.59 -5.34
C GLU A 159 -4.29 5.86 -6.08
N ALA A 160 -3.48 6.73 -5.45
CA ALA A 160 -3.00 7.95 -6.08
C ALA A 160 -2.16 7.66 -7.33
N LEU A 161 -1.24 6.69 -7.25
CA LEU A 161 -0.41 6.30 -8.39
C LEU A 161 -1.18 5.56 -9.49
N ALA A 162 -2.35 5.01 -9.21
CA ALA A 162 -3.19 4.37 -10.22
C ALA A 162 -3.97 5.37 -11.09
N LEU A 163 -4.12 6.62 -10.66
CA LEU A 163 -4.81 7.65 -11.42
C LEU A 163 -4.17 7.89 -12.78
N ASN A 164 -5.01 8.20 -13.75
CA ASN A 164 -4.62 8.68 -15.07
C ASN A 164 -4.88 10.19 -15.20
N VAL A 165 -4.39 10.79 -16.24
CA VAL A 165 -4.57 12.22 -16.53
C VAL A 165 -6.06 12.57 -16.63
N GLY A 166 -6.87 11.69 -17.23
CA GLY A 166 -8.32 11.88 -17.33
C GLY A 166 -9.07 11.84 -16.02
N ASP A 167 -8.47 11.25 -14.96
CA ASP A 167 -9.05 11.19 -13.61
C ASP A 167 -8.67 12.41 -12.75
N ALA A 168 -7.80 13.28 -13.25
CA ALA A 168 -7.21 14.35 -12.46
C ALA A 168 -8.25 15.39 -11.99
N PRO A 169 -8.27 15.74 -10.70
CA PRO A 169 -9.13 16.82 -10.21
C PRO A 169 -8.56 18.17 -10.65
N LEU A 170 -9.24 18.83 -11.57
CA LEU A 170 -8.81 20.09 -12.15
C LEU A 170 -9.24 21.31 -11.33
N PRO A 171 -8.49 22.42 -11.34
CA PRO A 171 -8.94 23.70 -10.83
C PRO A 171 -10.25 24.16 -11.48
N GLY A 172 -11.13 24.80 -10.71
CA GLY A 172 -12.42 25.28 -11.19
C GLY A 172 -13.49 24.20 -11.41
N SER A 173 -13.17 22.93 -11.15
CA SER A 173 -14.15 21.83 -11.17
C SER A 173 -14.58 21.51 -9.76
N ASP A 174 -15.89 21.35 -9.53
CA ASP A 174 -16.45 20.85 -8.28
C ASP A 174 -16.59 19.31 -8.25
N ALA A 175 -16.23 18.64 -9.36
CA ALA A 175 -16.34 17.19 -9.46
C ALA A 175 -15.49 16.48 -8.43
N ALA A 176 -16.08 15.58 -7.68
CA ALA A 176 -15.36 14.74 -6.73
C ALA A 176 -14.47 13.71 -7.45
N LEU A 177 -13.39 13.29 -6.80
CA LEU A 177 -12.46 12.31 -7.34
C LEU A 177 -13.01 10.89 -7.15
N LEU A 178 -13.19 10.15 -8.26
CA LEU A 178 -13.56 8.74 -8.21
C LEU A 178 -12.31 7.88 -8.00
N VAL A 179 -12.23 7.18 -6.87
CA VAL A 179 -11.08 6.35 -6.51
C VAL A 179 -11.46 4.88 -6.53
N THR A 180 -10.72 4.08 -7.29
CA THR A 180 -10.87 2.63 -7.33
C THR A 180 -9.89 1.98 -6.33
N GLY A 181 -10.44 1.29 -5.34
CA GLY A 181 -9.69 0.60 -4.29
C GLY A 181 -9.55 -0.90 -4.52
N LYS A 182 -9.14 -1.61 -3.48
CA LYS A 182 -8.96 -3.08 -3.51
C LYS A 182 -10.27 -3.80 -3.88
N GLY A 183 -10.19 -4.72 -4.83
CA GLY A 183 -11.34 -5.50 -5.32
C GLY A 183 -12.28 -4.70 -6.21
N SER A 184 -11.74 -3.70 -6.92
CA SER A 184 -12.48 -2.82 -7.86
C SER A 184 -13.63 -2.04 -7.19
N LYS A 185 -13.60 -1.90 -5.86
CA LYS A 185 -14.57 -1.05 -5.16
C LYS A 185 -14.24 0.40 -5.42
N GLN A 186 -15.25 1.15 -5.80
CA GLN A 186 -15.13 2.59 -6.06
C GLN A 186 -15.68 3.39 -4.89
N ARG A 187 -15.10 4.55 -4.65
CA ARG A 187 -15.60 5.56 -3.73
C ARG A 187 -15.34 6.95 -4.28
N ILE A 188 -16.15 7.87 -3.88
CA ILE A 188 -16.04 9.29 -4.20
C ILE A 188 -15.29 9.97 -3.06
N VAL A 189 -14.32 10.82 -3.42
CA VAL A 189 -13.54 11.60 -2.47
C VAL A 189 -13.61 13.08 -2.86
N PRO A 190 -14.09 13.95 -1.97
CA PRO A 190 -14.03 15.39 -2.22
C PRO A 190 -12.59 15.86 -2.35
N VAL A 191 -12.35 16.92 -3.12
CA VAL A 191 -10.99 17.44 -3.35
C VAL A 191 -10.93 18.92 -2.98
N LEU A 192 -10.00 19.29 -2.08
CA LEU A 192 -9.75 20.70 -1.69
C LEU A 192 -9.27 21.56 -2.88
N PRO A 193 -9.57 22.85 -2.87
CA PRO A 193 -9.03 23.78 -3.87
C PRO A 193 -7.49 23.70 -3.98
N ALA A 194 -6.78 23.73 -2.85
CA ALA A 194 -5.32 23.65 -2.82
C ALA A 194 -4.76 22.35 -3.47
N VAL A 195 -5.44 21.21 -3.28
CA VAL A 195 -5.05 19.95 -3.96
C VAL A 195 -5.27 20.05 -5.47
N ARG A 196 -6.37 20.67 -5.91
CA ARG A 196 -6.65 20.89 -7.34
C ARG A 196 -5.61 21.80 -7.99
N GLU A 197 -5.23 22.87 -7.30
CA GLU A 197 -4.19 23.78 -7.75
C GLU A 197 -2.85 23.06 -7.90
N ALA A 198 -2.43 22.27 -6.92
CA ALA A 198 -1.22 21.47 -6.99
C ALA A 198 -1.24 20.46 -8.16
N VAL A 199 -2.37 19.78 -8.37
CA VAL A 199 -2.54 18.85 -9.50
C VAL A 199 -2.54 19.61 -10.84
N GLY A 200 -3.18 20.78 -10.89
CA GLY A 200 -3.19 21.66 -12.08
C GLY A 200 -1.78 22.14 -12.45
N ALA A 201 -1.00 22.57 -11.46
CA ALA A 201 0.40 22.96 -11.64
C ALA A 201 1.26 21.80 -12.20
N TRP A 202 1.06 20.59 -11.68
CA TRP A 202 1.71 19.40 -12.22
C TRP A 202 1.30 19.11 -13.66
N LEU A 203 0.00 19.17 -13.97
CA LEU A 203 -0.51 18.92 -15.31
C LEU A 203 0.02 19.93 -16.33
N ALA A 204 0.29 21.17 -15.93
CA ALA A 204 0.90 22.17 -16.80
C ALA A 204 2.31 21.75 -17.29
N LEU A 205 3.03 20.98 -16.47
CA LEU A 205 4.39 20.48 -16.75
C LEU A 205 4.41 18.98 -17.16
N HIS A 206 3.24 18.34 -17.25
CA HIS A 206 3.14 16.92 -17.53
C HIS A 206 3.60 16.58 -18.96
N PRO A 207 4.47 15.59 -19.17
CA PRO A 207 5.05 15.28 -20.49
C PRO A 207 4.02 14.71 -21.49
N CYS A 208 2.90 14.15 -21.01
CA CYS A 208 1.86 13.60 -21.86
C CYS A 208 0.48 13.87 -21.27
N ARG A 209 -0.39 14.53 -22.03
CA ARG A 209 -1.73 14.94 -21.57
C ARG A 209 -2.86 14.06 -22.10
N GLN A 210 -2.55 12.86 -22.60
CA GLN A 210 -3.59 11.95 -23.04
C GLN A 210 -4.34 11.40 -21.80
N PRO A 211 -5.67 11.29 -21.85
CA PRO A 211 -6.48 10.87 -20.70
C PRO A 211 -6.03 9.54 -20.07
N ASP A 212 -5.60 8.58 -20.88
CA ASP A 212 -5.17 7.24 -20.41
C ASP A 212 -3.73 7.20 -19.90
N SER A 213 -2.97 8.30 -20.04
CA SER A 213 -1.61 8.38 -19.53
C SER A 213 -1.60 8.38 -18.01
N PRO A 214 -0.60 7.75 -17.35
CA PRO A 214 -0.48 7.82 -15.90
C PRO A 214 -0.38 9.26 -15.42
N LEU A 215 -1.18 9.66 -14.42
CA LEU A 215 -1.11 11.00 -13.83
C LEU A 215 0.27 11.28 -13.21
N PHE A 216 0.86 10.29 -12.55
CA PHE A 216 2.20 10.44 -11.96
C PHE A 216 3.21 9.59 -12.72
N VAL A 217 4.21 10.25 -13.28
CA VAL A 217 5.27 9.62 -14.08
C VAL A 217 6.65 9.82 -13.45
N GLY A 218 7.49 8.80 -13.56
CA GLY A 218 8.90 8.89 -13.20
C GLY A 218 9.73 9.53 -14.30
N VAL A 219 11.02 9.74 -14.04
CA VAL A 219 11.97 10.36 -14.99
C VAL A 219 12.09 9.63 -16.34
N ARG A 220 11.70 8.37 -16.40
CA ARG A 220 11.68 7.55 -17.63
C ARG A 220 10.33 7.57 -18.36
N GLY A 221 9.39 8.44 -17.97
CA GLY A 221 8.06 8.57 -18.57
C GLY A 221 7.08 7.44 -18.23
N LYS A 222 7.49 6.43 -17.49
CA LYS A 222 6.59 5.36 -17.00
C LYS A 222 5.87 5.79 -15.72
N ARG A 223 4.76 5.12 -15.38
CA ARG A 223 4.05 5.32 -14.12
C ARG A 223 5.04 5.33 -12.95
N LEU A 224 4.90 6.30 -12.06
CA LEU A 224 5.78 6.49 -10.91
C LEU A 224 5.69 5.26 -9.98
N ASP A 225 6.85 4.72 -9.61
CA ASP A 225 6.94 3.62 -8.66
C ASP A 225 6.75 4.15 -7.23
N ALA A 226 5.94 3.44 -6.44
CA ALA A 226 5.69 3.77 -5.04
C ALA A 226 6.99 3.83 -4.20
N ALA A 227 7.99 3.01 -4.55
CA ALA A 227 9.28 3.02 -3.86
C ALA A 227 10.04 4.34 -4.05
N VAL A 228 9.87 5.00 -5.20
CA VAL A 228 10.46 6.34 -5.46
C VAL A 228 9.82 7.36 -4.53
N ALA A 229 8.50 7.48 -4.52
CA ALA A 229 7.79 8.41 -3.65
C ALA A 229 8.08 8.15 -2.15
N GLN A 230 8.14 6.88 -1.74
CA GLN A 230 8.50 6.52 -0.36
C GLN A 230 9.95 6.90 -0.02
N ARG A 231 10.87 6.82 -0.98
CA ARG A 231 12.27 7.25 -0.80
C ARG A 231 12.34 8.76 -0.64
N THR A 232 11.72 9.51 -1.53
CA THR A 232 11.65 10.98 -1.45
C THR A 232 11.13 11.43 -0.09
N LEU A 233 10.03 10.86 0.40
CA LEU A 233 9.51 11.20 1.72
C LEU A 233 10.46 10.79 2.86
N ARG A 234 11.18 9.67 2.73
CA ARG A 234 12.16 9.24 3.73
C ARG A 234 13.35 10.19 3.82
N GLU A 235 13.81 10.69 2.70
CA GLU A 235 14.89 11.67 2.61
C GLU A 235 14.42 13.02 3.14
N PHE A 236 13.24 13.49 2.72
CA PHE A 236 12.62 14.73 3.19
C PHE A 236 12.42 14.75 4.70
N ARG A 237 11.86 13.69 5.29
CA ARG A 237 11.64 13.65 6.74
C ARG A 237 12.94 13.72 7.55
N ARG A 238 14.04 13.15 7.01
CA ARG A 238 15.37 13.26 7.64
C ARG A 238 15.92 14.67 7.56
N LEU A 239 15.77 15.30 6.41
CA LEU A 239 16.20 16.69 6.19
C LEU A 239 15.44 17.67 7.10
N ARG A 240 14.13 17.47 7.24
CA ARG A 240 13.26 18.35 8.03
C ARG A 240 13.11 17.93 9.50
N GLY A 241 13.78 16.90 9.95
CA GLY A 241 13.66 16.41 11.34
C GLY A 241 12.26 15.88 11.69
N LEU A 242 11.48 15.46 10.70
CA LEU A 242 10.14 14.90 10.91
C LEU A 242 10.24 13.49 11.54
N PRO A 243 9.21 13.04 12.25
CA PRO A 243 9.20 11.72 12.88
C PRO A 243 9.46 10.58 11.90
N GLU A 244 10.16 9.52 12.33
CA GLU A 244 10.44 8.37 11.47
C GLU A 244 9.19 7.67 10.93
N HIS A 245 8.06 7.80 11.62
CA HIS A 245 6.79 7.26 11.17
C HIS A 245 6.11 8.11 10.08
N ALA A 246 6.66 9.28 9.68
CA ALA A 246 6.19 10.05 8.54
C ALA A 246 6.35 9.23 7.25
N THR A 247 5.26 8.66 6.79
CA THR A 247 5.15 7.77 5.64
C THR A 247 3.86 8.11 4.87
N PRO A 248 3.71 7.69 3.60
CA PRO A 248 2.44 7.84 2.88
C PRO A 248 1.23 7.27 3.64
N HIS A 249 1.43 6.19 4.39
CA HIS A 249 0.38 5.62 5.22
C HIS A 249 0.05 6.49 6.43
N ALA A 250 1.07 7.12 7.04
CA ALA A 250 0.87 8.06 8.14
C ALA A 250 0.12 9.31 7.68
N LEU A 251 0.38 9.85 6.48
CA LEU A 251 -0.39 10.98 5.93
C LEU A 251 -1.89 10.65 5.82
N ARG A 252 -2.21 9.47 5.30
CA ARG A 252 -3.61 9.01 5.25
C ARG A 252 -4.20 8.80 6.65
N HIS A 253 -3.44 8.31 7.61
CA HIS A 253 -3.88 8.19 8.99
C HIS A 253 -4.09 9.57 9.63
N SER A 254 -3.19 10.51 9.36
CA SER A 254 -3.32 11.91 9.79
C SER A 254 -4.56 12.57 9.23
N PHE A 255 -4.85 12.39 7.93
CA PHE A 255 -6.10 12.83 7.32
C PHE A 255 -7.32 12.38 8.15
N ALA A 256 -7.42 11.07 8.44
CA ALA A 256 -8.54 10.53 9.23
C ALA A 256 -8.61 11.11 10.64
N THR A 257 -7.46 11.21 11.31
CA THR A 257 -7.38 11.70 12.69
C THR A 257 -7.70 13.19 12.78
N HIS A 258 -7.23 13.99 11.83
CA HIS A 258 -7.48 15.42 11.78
C HIS A 258 -8.94 15.74 11.47
N LEU A 259 -9.56 14.99 10.53
CA LEU A 259 -11.01 15.13 10.30
C LEU A 259 -11.83 14.79 11.54
N LEU A 260 -11.47 13.73 12.26
CA LEU A 260 -12.14 13.35 13.50
C LEU A 260 -11.98 14.45 14.57
N ALA A 261 -10.77 14.99 14.73
CA ALA A 261 -10.50 16.08 15.64
C ALA A 261 -11.23 17.38 15.25
N GLY A 262 -11.44 17.62 13.95
CA GLY A 262 -12.24 18.71 13.41
C GLY A 262 -13.78 18.51 13.52
N GLY A 263 -14.22 17.40 14.14
CA GLY A 263 -15.65 17.14 14.41
C GLY A 263 -16.37 16.33 13.32
N ALA A 264 -15.65 15.77 12.33
CA ALA A 264 -16.26 14.85 11.40
C ALA A 264 -16.67 13.55 12.11
N ASP A 265 -17.83 12.99 11.75
CA ASP A 265 -18.27 11.74 12.34
C ASP A 265 -17.47 10.54 11.77
N LEU A 266 -17.30 9.50 12.61
CA LEU A 266 -16.49 8.32 12.27
C LEU A 266 -17.01 7.58 11.02
N ARG A 267 -18.32 7.59 10.79
CA ARG A 267 -18.94 6.91 9.64
C ARG A 267 -18.56 7.60 8.34
N SER A 268 -18.68 8.92 8.28
CA SER A 268 -18.24 9.72 7.13
C SER A 268 -16.75 9.50 6.82
N ILE A 269 -15.90 9.45 7.84
CA ILE A 269 -14.48 9.17 7.67
C ILE A 269 -14.23 7.76 7.12
N GLN A 270 -14.94 6.74 7.63
CA GLN A 270 -14.83 5.36 7.13
C GLN A 270 -15.26 5.23 5.67
N ASP A 271 -16.31 5.93 5.27
CA ASP A 271 -16.80 5.96 3.91
C ASP A 271 -15.79 6.64 2.97
N LEU A 272 -15.23 7.80 3.35
CA LEU A 272 -14.15 8.48 2.62
C LEU A 272 -12.91 7.61 2.45
N LEU A 273 -12.56 6.84 3.47
CA LEU A 273 -11.40 5.96 3.43
C LEU A 273 -11.67 4.62 2.72
N GLY A 274 -12.92 4.25 2.47
CA GLY A 274 -13.26 2.97 1.85
C GLY A 274 -12.91 1.77 2.73
N HIS A 275 -13.26 1.80 4.01
CA HIS A 275 -13.10 0.68 4.92
C HIS A 275 -14.17 -0.38 4.65
N ALA A 276 -13.74 -1.61 4.30
CA ALA A 276 -14.58 -2.67 3.72
C ALA A 276 -15.43 -3.46 4.73
N SER A 277 -15.82 -2.90 5.89
CA SER A 277 -16.49 -3.70 6.93
C SER A 277 -18.02 -3.58 7.00
N LEU A 278 -18.67 -2.89 6.09
CA LEU A 278 -20.13 -2.98 5.97
C LEU A 278 -20.54 -3.12 4.50
N SER A 279 -21.17 -4.26 4.22
CA SER A 279 -21.81 -4.55 2.96
C SER A 279 -22.85 -3.49 2.65
N THR A 280 -22.62 -2.70 1.64
CA THR A 280 -23.67 -2.25 0.71
C THR A 280 -23.06 -1.32 -0.32
N THR A 281 -23.33 -1.55 -1.57
CA THR A 281 -23.22 -0.59 -2.66
C THR A 281 -24.25 0.51 -2.38
N GLN A 282 -23.99 1.40 -1.42
CA GLN A 282 -24.77 2.62 -1.31
C GLN A 282 -24.37 3.50 -2.48
N ARG A 283 -25.34 3.73 -3.39
CA ARG A 283 -25.28 4.83 -4.35
C ARG A 283 -25.29 6.10 -3.53
N TYR A 284 -24.18 6.82 -3.49
CA TYR A 284 -24.14 8.15 -2.93
C TYR A 284 -25.10 9.03 -3.74
N THR A 285 -26.01 9.70 -3.07
CA THR A 285 -26.85 10.73 -3.68
C THR A 285 -26.07 12.04 -3.69
N SER A 286 -26.41 12.97 -4.57
CA SER A 286 -25.82 14.31 -4.61
C SER A 286 -25.91 15.06 -3.27
N VAL A 287 -26.89 14.73 -2.45
CA VAL A 287 -27.09 15.28 -1.09
C VAL A 287 -26.03 14.74 -0.13
N ASP A 288 -25.65 13.47 -0.24
CA ASP A 288 -24.61 12.86 0.58
C ASP A 288 -23.23 13.45 0.25
N GLU A 289 -22.98 13.74 -1.04
CA GLU A 289 -21.73 14.37 -1.49
C GLU A 289 -21.58 15.81 -0.95
N ALA A 290 -22.64 16.61 -1.01
CA ALA A 290 -22.61 17.97 -0.50
C ALA A 290 -22.39 18.02 1.02
N ARG A 291 -23.01 17.12 1.77
CA ARG A 291 -22.85 16.99 3.21
C ARG A 291 -21.42 16.52 3.57
N LEU A 292 -20.88 15.55 2.87
CA LEU A 292 -19.50 15.08 3.05
C LEU A 292 -18.51 16.21 2.77
N LEU A 293 -18.73 16.99 1.72
CA LEU A 293 -17.90 18.14 1.37
C LEU A 293 -17.94 19.23 2.45
N GLU A 294 -19.12 19.52 3.00
CA GLU A 294 -19.28 20.51 4.06
C GLU A 294 -18.58 20.10 5.36
N VAL A 295 -18.79 18.87 5.82
CA VAL A 295 -18.11 18.30 6.98
C VAL A 295 -16.60 18.36 6.80
N TRP A 296 -16.13 18.02 5.62
CA TRP A 296 -14.73 17.96 5.28
C TRP A 296 -14.09 19.35 5.20
N ARG A 297 -14.75 20.33 4.56
CA ARG A 297 -14.31 21.75 4.56
C ARG A 297 -14.20 22.34 5.95
N LYS A 298 -15.08 21.96 6.90
CA LYS A 298 -15.03 22.45 8.27
C LYS A 298 -13.97 21.77 9.13
N ALA A 299 -13.65 20.53 8.84
CA ALA A 299 -12.83 19.69 9.70
C ALA A 299 -11.38 19.51 9.23
N HIS A 300 -11.07 19.78 7.97
CA HIS A 300 -9.72 19.54 7.45
C HIS A 300 -8.81 20.76 7.74
N PRO A 301 -7.59 20.56 8.31
CA PRO A 301 -6.66 21.65 8.64
C PRO A 301 -6.20 22.50 7.45
N TRP A 302 -6.43 22.01 6.24
CA TRP A 302 -6.05 22.66 4.98
C TRP A 302 -7.24 23.31 4.24
N ALA A 303 -8.41 23.31 4.85
CA ALA A 303 -9.62 23.90 4.28
C ALA A 303 -9.78 25.37 4.62
#